data_db0bd9dd3b27f2886819da270406640f
#
_entry.id   db0bd9dd3b27f2886819da270406640f
#
_cell.length_a   1.000
_cell.length_b   1.000
_cell.length_c   1.000
_cell.angle_alpha   90.00
_cell.angle_beta   90.00
_cell.angle_gamma   90.00
#
_symmetry.space_group_name_H-M   'P 1'
#
loop_
_entity.id
_entity.type
_entity.pdbx_description
1 polymer ?
#
loop_
_entity_poly.entity_id
_entity_poly.type
_entity_poly.pdbx_seq_one_letter_code
_entity_poly.pdbx_strand_id
1 'polypeptide(L)'
;MLKSITALLLVFLMGCANAVPYAEWTPKEKTLYKYYLTLQVIDTAQTGRAINCQRNNAQCTLGEANPIYGKRPSMEKLIGMKIGLNALFFVALGKEKTNRVTTLKILNTTMTVVIGHNQLLLNKAL
;
A
#
# COMPACT_ATOMS: atom_id res chain seq x y z
N MET A 1 9.63 -10.21 22.42
CA MET A 1 9.73 -9.80 21.01
C MET A 1 9.96 -10.97 20.06
N LEU A 2 10.90 -11.87 20.29
CA LEU A 2 11.20 -13.01 19.40
C LEU A 2 9.98 -13.93 19.16
N LYS A 3 9.22 -14.26 20.21
CA LYS A 3 8.01 -15.12 20.12
C LYS A 3 6.90 -14.54 19.25
N SER A 4 6.75 -13.21 19.24
CA SER A 4 5.73 -12.55 18.42
C SER A 4 6.11 -12.52 16.94
N ILE A 5 7.40 -12.41 16.63
CA ILE A 5 7.90 -12.46 15.23
C ILE A 5 7.74 -13.87 14.68
N THR A 6 8.04 -14.90 15.48
CA THR A 6 7.89 -16.30 15.06
C THR A 6 6.43 -16.67 14.80
N ALA A 7 5.49 -16.20 15.63
CA ALA A 7 4.06 -16.41 15.43
C ALA A 7 3.56 -15.71 14.15
N LEU A 8 4.03 -14.48 13.89
CA LEU A 8 3.69 -13.74 12.68
C LEU A 8 4.21 -14.43 11.41
N LEU A 9 5.45 -14.96 11.47
CA LEU A 9 6.06 -15.72 10.38
C LEU A 9 5.30 -17.03 10.10
N LEU A 10 4.86 -17.74 11.14
CA LEU A 10 4.08 -18.97 11.01
C LEU A 10 2.71 -18.71 10.39
N VAL A 11 2.02 -17.63 10.77
CA VAL A 11 0.75 -17.23 10.17
C VAL A 11 0.95 -16.87 8.69
N PHE A 12 2.06 -16.22 8.35
CA PHE A 12 2.41 -15.91 6.95
C PHE A 12 2.68 -17.18 6.14
N LEU A 13 3.43 -18.14 6.67
CA LEU A 13 3.75 -19.40 6.00
C LEU A 13 2.50 -20.26 5.78
N MET A 14 1.63 -20.36 6.78
CA MET A 14 0.33 -21.06 6.65
C MET A 14 -0.61 -20.34 5.68
N GLY A 15 -0.54 -19.00 5.61
CA GLY A 15 -1.31 -18.21 4.67
C GLY A 15 -0.93 -18.45 3.21
N CYS A 16 0.34 -18.72 2.91
CA CYS A 16 0.83 -18.95 1.55
C CYS A 16 0.51 -20.36 1.02
N ALA A 17 0.34 -21.35 1.90
CA ALA A 17 0.18 -22.76 1.49
C ALA A 17 -1.06 -23.03 0.61
N ASN A 18 -2.11 -22.20 0.71
CA ASN A 18 -3.36 -22.35 -0.04
C ASN A 18 -3.63 -21.21 -1.05
N ALA A 19 -2.65 -20.34 -1.28
CA ALA A 19 -2.78 -19.25 -2.23
C ALA A 19 -2.45 -19.73 -3.66
N VAL A 20 -3.24 -19.30 -4.64
CA VAL A 20 -2.94 -19.54 -6.05
C VAL A 20 -1.68 -18.76 -6.41
N PRO A 21 -0.62 -19.42 -6.95
CA PRO A 21 0.59 -18.75 -7.36
C PRO A 21 0.32 -17.67 -8.40
N TYR A 22 1.07 -16.56 -8.35
CA TYR A 22 0.92 -15.47 -9.31
C TYR A 22 1.07 -15.93 -10.77
N ALA A 23 1.87 -16.97 -11.02
CA ALA A 23 2.05 -17.56 -12.35
C ALA A 23 0.72 -18.03 -12.97
N GLU A 24 -0.20 -18.53 -12.16
CA GLU A 24 -1.51 -19.04 -12.55
C GLU A 24 -2.60 -17.97 -12.67
N TRP A 25 -2.29 -16.71 -12.32
CA TRP A 25 -3.24 -15.62 -12.49
C TRP A 25 -3.49 -15.34 -13.97
N THR A 26 -4.75 -14.99 -14.28
CA THR A 26 -5.11 -14.61 -15.65
C THR A 26 -4.36 -13.34 -16.11
N PRO A 27 -4.20 -13.12 -17.42
CA PRO A 27 -3.58 -11.89 -17.93
C PRO A 27 -4.26 -10.61 -17.40
N LYS A 28 -5.59 -10.64 -17.27
CA LYS A 28 -6.37 -9.52 -16.72
C LYS A 28 -6.04 -9.24 -15.25
N GLU A 29 -5.96 -10.28 -14.42
CA GLU A 29 -5.57 -10.16 -13.01
C GLU A 29 -4.16 -9.61 -12.86
N LYS A 30 -3.22 -10.12 -13.64
CA LYS A 30 -1.83 -9.65 -13.68
C LYS A 30 -1.75 -8.17 -14.06
N THR A 31 -2.52 -7.74 -15.07
CA THR A 31 -2.57 -6.34 -15.51
C THR A 31 -3.14 -5.44 -14.41
N LEU A 32 -4.25 -5.81 -13.80
CA LEU A 32 -4.86 -5.06 -12.70
C LEU A 32 -3.95 -4.98 -11.49
N TYR A 33 -3.22 -6.04 -11.17
CA TYR A 33 -2.28 -6.04 -10.05
C TYR A 33 -1.04 -5.17 -10.32
N LYS A 34 -0.49 -5.21 -11.54
CA LYS A 34 0.59 -4.29 -11.94
C LYS A 34 0.15 -2.83 -11.85
N TYR A 35 -1.07 -2.53 -12.28
CA TYR A 35 -1.64 -1.19 -12.15
C TYR A 35 -1.75 -0.77 -10.67
N TYR A 36 -2.24 -1.66 -9.80
CA TYR A 36 -2.28 -1.43 -8.36
C TYR A 36 -0.89 -1.10 -7.79
N LEU A 37 0.15 -1.89 -8.14
CA LEU A 37 1.52 -1.61 -7.70
C LEU A 37 2.03 -0.25 -8.18
N THR A 38 1.72 0.13 -9.41
CA THR A 38 2.06 1.46 -9.94
C THR A 38 1.43 2.57 -9.10
N LEU A 39 0.15 2.44 -8.76
CA LEU A 39 -0.54 3.39 -7.90
C LEU A 39 0.10 3.47 -6.50
N GLN A 40 0.55 2.34 -5.94
CA GLN A 40 1.27 2.32 -4.65
C GLN A 40 2.60 3.07 -4.70
N VAL A 41 3.32 3.00 -5.82
CA VAL A 41 4.57 3.76 -6.02
C VAL A 41 4.27 5.26 -6.09
N ILE A 42 3.24 5.67 -6.83
CA ILE A 42 2.84 7.08 -6.95
C ILE A 42 2.44 7.63 -5.58
N ASP A 43 1.58 6.91 -4.85
CA ASP A 43 1.15 7.32 -3.50
C ASP A 43 2.33 7.41 -2.53
N THR A 44 3.30 6.49 -2.62
CA THR A 44 4.52 6.56 -1.81
C THR A 44 5.35 7.80 -2.13
N ALA A 45 5.47 8.15 -3.40
CA ALA A 45 6.18 9.35 -3.83
C ALA A 45 5.49 10.64 -3.35
N GLN A 46 4.15 10.71 -3.41
CA GLN A 46 3.37 11.83 -2.89
C GLN A 46 3.53 11.98 -1.38
N THR A 47 3.43 10.88 -0.63
CA THR A 47 3.66 10.90 0.82
C THR A 47 5.08 11.31 1.17
N GLY A 48 6.07 10.86 0.39
CA GLY A 48 7.47 11.29 0.54
C GLY A 48 7.64 12.80 0.37
N ARG A 49 6.96 13.42 -0.60
CA ARG A 49 6.94 14.88 -0.79
C ARG A 49 6.31 15.60 0.41
N ALA A 50 5.20 15.08 0.94
CA ALA A 50 4.54 15.64 2.11
C ALA A 50 5.45 15.59 3.35
N ILE A 51 6.12 14.45 3.61
CA ILE A 51 7.07 14.29 4.71
C ILE A 51 8.25 15.27 4.55
N ASN A 52 8.77 15.40 3.35
CA ASN A 52 9.90 16.31 3.08
C ASN A 52 9.48 17.79 3.27
N CYS A 53 8.28 18.17 2.85
CA CYS A 53 7.72 19.48 3.11
C CYS A 53 7.65 19.77 4.60
N GLN A 54 7.10 18.86 5.41
CA GLN A 54 6.98 19.01 6.86
C GLN A 54 8.36 19.13 7.56
N ARG A 55 9.39 18.45 7.03
CA ARG A 55 10.71 18.45 7.61
C ARG A 55 11.45 19.75 7.33
N ASN A 56 11.27 20.31 6.15
CA ASN A 56 12.06 21.45 5.65
C ASN A 56 11.33 22.80 5.76
N ASN A 57 10.03 22.81 6.01
CA ASN A 57 9.23 24.03 6.08
C ASN A 57 8.27 23.97 7.28
N ALA A 58 8.51 24.84 8.27
CA ALA A 58 7.67 24.96 9.46
C ALA A 58 6.21 25.39 9.13
N GLN A 59 5.97 26.02 7.98
CA GLN A 59 4.67 26.44 7.51
C GLN A 59 3.93 25.36 6.70
N CYS A 60 4.58 24.21 6.46
CA CYS A 60 3.95 23.13 5.75
C CYS A 60 2.76 22.54 6.53
N THR A 61 1.56 22.73 6.02
CA THR A 61 0.31 22.25 6.62
C THR A 61 -0.03 20.82 6.22
N LEU A 62 0.77 20.22 5.32
CA LEU A 62 0.57 18.84 4.90
C LEU A 62 0.81 17.90 6.07
N GLY A 63 -0.22 17.15 6.47
CA GLY A 63 -0.15 16.06 7.44
C GLY A 63 -0.38 14.72 6.78
N GLU A 64 0.16 13.66 7.37
CA GLU A 64 -0.27 12.31 7.01
C GLU A 64 -1.70 12.11 7.49
N ALA A 65 -2.63 11.94 6.56
CA ALA A 65 -4.05 11.76 6.88
C ALA A 65 -4.34 10.33 7.36
N ASN A 66 -3.44 9.38 7.09
CA ASN A 66 -3.64 7.99 7.49
C ASN A 66 -3.17 7.76 8.94
N PRO A 67 -4.09 7.49 9.87
CA PRO A 67 -3.76 7.31 11.30
C PRO A 67 -2.83 6.11 11.55
N ILE A 68 -2.77 5.14 10.63
CA ILE A 68 -1.91 3.95 10.74
C ILE A 68 -0.43 4.35 10.73
N TYR A 69 -0.07 5.38 9.96
CA TYR A 69 1.32 5.85 9.88
C TYR A 69 1.71 6.78 11.01
N GLY A 70 0.74 7.37 11.70
CA GLY A 70 0.94 8.39 12.73
C GLY A 70 1.12 9.80 12.14
N LYS A 71 1.17 10.81 13.02
CA LYS A 71 1.17 12.23 12.60
C LYS A 71 2.42 12.65 11.80
N ARG A 72 3.57 12.03 12.04
CA ARG A 72 4.84 12.35 11.37
C ARG A 72 5.67 11.06 11.19
N PRO A 73 5.31 10.20 10.25
CA PRO A 73 6.05 8.96 10.02
C PRO A 73 7.45 9.25 9.43
N SER A 74 8.43 8.41 9.76
CA SER A 74 9.68 8.38 8.99
C SER A 74 9.46 7.68 7.65
N MET A 75 10.28 7.99 6.64
CA MET A 75 10.22 7.30 5.33
C MET A 75 10.43 5.79 5.47
N GLU A 76 11.33 5.36 6.34
CA GLU A 76 11.60 3.94 6.61
C GLU A 76 10.36 3.22 7.17
N LYS A 77 9.69 3.85 8.15
CA LYS A 77 8.44 3.33 8.71
C LYS A 77 7.36 3.23 7.65
N LEU A 78 7.19 4.27 6.83
CA LEU A 78 6.22 4.30 5.75
C LEU A 78 6.45 3.18 4.74
N ILE A 79 7.69 3.05 4.24
CA ILE A 79 8.06 2.03 3.26
C ILE A 79 7.87 0.64 3.85
N GLY A 80 8.35 0.40 5.07
CA GLY A 80 8.21 -0.90 5.74
C GLY A 80 6.74 -1.30 5.93
N MET A 81 5.89 -0.38 6.36
CA MET A 81 4.45 -0.65 6.50
C MET A 81 3.77 -0.90 5.15
N LYS A 82 4.12 -0.14 4.11
CA LYS A 82 3.56 -0.35 2.76
C LYS A 82 3.97 -1.70 2.18
N ILE A 83 5.23 -2.10 2.34
CA ILE A 83 5.70 -3.43 1.93
C ILE A 83 4.91 -4.51 2.67
N GLY A 84 4.76 -4.41 3.98
CA GLY A 84 4.01 -5.37 4.80
C GLY A 84 2.54 -5.48 4.38
N LEU A 85 1.86 -4.34 4.20
CA LEU A 85 0.47 -4.30 3.74
C LEU A 85 0.31 -4.88 2.34
N ASN A 86 1.21 -4.54 1.40
CA ASN A 86 1.15 -5.09 0.05
C ASN A 86 1.40 -6.61 0.03
N ALA A 87 2.28 -7.12 0.88
CA ALA A 87 2.49 -8.56 1.03
C ALA A 87 1.23 -9.26 1.57
N LEU A 88 0.55 -8.67 2.56
CA LEU A 88 -0.73 -9.19 3.07
C LEU A 88 -1.81 -9.19 1.99
N PHE A 89 -1.94 -8.10 1.24
CA PHE A 89 -2.89 -8.03 0.12
C PHE A 89 -2.59 -9.05 -0.97
N PHE A 90 -1.31 -9.25 -1.29
CA PHE A 90 -0.91 -10.26 -2.27
C PHE A 90 -1.35 -11.66 -1.85
N VAL A 91 -1.12 -12.04 -0.58
CA VAL A 91 -1.56 -13.34 -0.04
C VAL A 91 -3.08 -13.45 -0.04
N ALA A 92 -3.79 -12.40 0.38
CA ALA A 92 -5.24 -12.36 0.37
C ALA A 92 -5.81 -12.52 -1.04
N LEU A 93 -5.28 -11.80 -2.02
CA LEU A 93 -5.64 -11.91 -3.43
C LEU A 93 -5.33 -13.31 -4.00
N GLY A 94 -4.27 -13.95 -3.55
CA GLY A 94 -3.94 -15.33 -3.95
C GLY A 94 -5.01 -16.33 -3.50
N LYS A 95 -5.70 -16.09 -2.39
CA LYS A 95 -6.80 -16.93 -1.88
C LYS A 95 -8.14 -16.68 -2.58
N GLU A 96 -8.35 -15.48 -3.12
CA GLU A 96 -9.60 -15.04 -3.75
C GLU A 96 -9.71 -15.50 -5.21
N LYS A 97 -10.06 -16.78 -5.42
CA LYS A 97 -10.15 -17.36 -6.77
C LYS A 97 -11.29 -16.73 -7.61
N THR A 98 -12.44 -16.43 -7.00
CA THR A 98 -13.64 -16.00 -7.72
C THR A 98 -13.79 -14.47 -7.83
N ASN A 99 -13.31 -13.73 -6.85
CA ASN A 99 -13.55 -12.28 -6.74
C ASN A 99 -12.30 -11.42 -6.97
N ARG A 100 -11.15 -12.02 -7.32
CA ARG A 100 -9.87 -11.31 -7.46
C ARG A 100 -9.94 -10.12 -8.40
N VAL A 101 -10.57 -10.27 -9.56
CA VAL A 101 -10.74 -9.16 -10.53
C VAL A 101 -11.55 -8.02 -9.91
N THR A 102 -12.64 -8.33 -9.21
CA THR A 102 -13.49 -7.33 -8.56
C THR A 102 -12.74 -6.62 -7.45
N THR A 103 -12.05 -7.38 -6.59
CA THR A 103 -11.22 -6.83 -5.52
C THR A 103 -10.13 -5.91 -6.06
N LEU A 104 -9.42 -6.32 -7.11
CA LEU A 104 -8.40 -5.49 -7.75
C LEU A 104 -8.97 -4.22 -8.39
N LYS A 105 -10.16 -4.28 -8.97
CA LYS A 105 -10.84 -3.08 -9.49
C LYS A 105 -11.18 -2.10 -8.37
N ILE A 106 -11.74 -2.60 -7.26
CA ILE A 106 -12.08 -1.77 -6.10
C ILE A 106 -10.80 -1.10 -5.54
N LEU A 107 -9.74 -1.88 -5.33
CA LEU A 107 -8.45 -1.37 -4.85
C LEU A 107 -7.88 -0.28 -5.78
N ASN A 108 -7.90 -0.52 -7.08
CA ASN A 108 -7.40 0.43 -8.06
C ASN A 108 -8.22 1.72 -8.08
N THR A 109 -9.55 1.62 -8.03
CA THR A 109 -10.43 2.79 -7.98
C THR A 109 -10.19 3.59 -6.71
N THR A 110 -10.14 2.94 -5.56
CA THR A 110 -9.86 3.58 -4.27
C THR A 110 -8.51 4.29 -4.28
N MET A 111 -7.46 3.61 -4.74
CA MET A 111 -6.11 4.20 -4.82
C MET A 111 -6.06 5.39 -5.78
N THR A 112 -6.76 5.33 -6.91
CA THR A 112 -6.84 6.45 -7.86
C THR A 112 -7.46 7.69 -7.21
N VAL A 113 -8.54 7.50 -6.44
CA VAL A 113 -9.19 8.60 -5.70
C VAL A 113 -8.24 9.19 -4.64
N VAL A 114 -7.57 8.33 -3.88
CA VAL A 114 -6.59 8.76 -2.86
C VAL A 114 -5.45 9.57 -3.49
N ILE A 115 -4.87 9.07 -4.59
CA ILE A 115 -3.79 9.75 -5.30
C ILE A 115 -4.26 11.11 -5.85
N GLY A 116 -5.45 11.17 -6.43
CA GLY A 116 -6.05 12.42 -6.91
C GLY A 116 -6.24 13.43 -5.77
N HIS A 117 -6.75 12.99 -4.63
CA HIS A 117 -6.91 13.84 -3.45
C HIS A 117 -5.55 14.34 -2.91
N ASN A 118 -4.58 13.44 -2.77
CA ASN A 118 -3.23 13.78 -2.32
C ASN A 118 -2.57 14.82 -3.25
N GLN A 119 -2.76 14.67 -4.57
CA GLN A 119 -2.21 15.63 -5.54
C GLN A 119 -2.83 17.02 -5.39
N LEU A 120 -4.14 17.10 -5.13
CA LEU A 120 -4.79 18.38 -4.88
C LEU A 120 -4.26 19.06 -3.61
N LEU A 121 -4.00 18.30 -2.56
CA LEU A 121 -3.40 18.82 -1.32
C LEU A 121 -1.97 19.31 -1.55
N LEU A 122 -1.15 18.54 -2.25
CA LEU A 122 0.22 18.92 -2.61
C LEU A 122 0.27 20.21 -3.43
N ASN A 123 -0.61 20.35 -4.41
CA ASN A 123 -0.68 21.55 -5.25
C ASN A 123 -1.11 22.82 -4.49
N LYS A 124 -1.80 22.67 -3.36
CA LYS A 124 -2.19 23.81 -2.50
C LYS A 124 -1.11 24.21 -1.51
N ALA A 125 -0.20 23.31 -1.19
CA ALA A 125 0.78 23.49 -0.13
C ALA A 125 2.20 23.80 -0.65
N LEU A 126 2.46 23.58 -1.93
CA LEU A 126 3.70 23.88 -2.64
C LEU A 126 3.52 25.10 -3.53
#